data_8356efb3f09906e1478442f6352d862a
#
_entry.id   8356efb3f09906e1478442f6352d862a
#
_cell.length_a   1.000
_cell.length_b   1.000
_cell.length_c   1.000
_cell.angle_alpha   90.00
_cell.angle_beta   90.00
_cell.angle_gamma   90.00
#
_symmetry.space_group_name_H-M   'P 1'
#
loop_
_entity.id
_entity.type
_entity.pdbx_description
1 polymer ?
#
loop_
_entity_poly.entity_id
_entity_poly.type
_entity_poly.pdbx_seq_one_letter_code
_entity_poly.pdbx_strand_id
1 'polypeptide(L)'
;MGLDCGSTTVKGVLYDGQQVVKSTLVPTSARPALRMHEVYDALICPEVAQVVTTGYGRDLLENADRRVTEITCHARGAAYLCGPAGGLIDIGGQDSKVVQLDGNGGVKD
;
A
#
# COMPACT_ATOMS: atom_id res chain seq x y z
N MET A 1 -9.58 -2.11 2.53
CA MET A 1 -9.04 -1.51 1.29
C MET A 1 -7.68 -0.92 1.57
N GLY A 2 -6.70 -1.24 0.74
CA GLY A 2 -5.38 -0.63 0.81
C GLY A 2 -5.09 0.17 -0.45
N LEU A 3 -4.56 1.37 -0.31
CA LEU A 3 -4.22 2.25 -1.42
C LEU A 3 -2.77 2.71 -1.29
N ASP A 4 -2.01 2.57 -2.37
CA ASP A 4 -0.62 3.02 -2.44
C ASP A 4 -0.49 4.10 -3.52
N CYS A 5 -0.27 5.33 -3.08
CA CYS A 5 -0.06 6.45 -3.99
C CYS A 5 1.44 6.68 -4.17
N GLY A 6 2.02 6.02 -5.16
CA GLY A 6 3.42 6.19 -5.51
C GLY A 6 3.66 7.34 -6.48
N SER A 7 4.91 7.61 -6.76
CA SER A 7 5.31 8.65 -7.71
C SER A 7 4.96 8.29 -9.16
N THR A 8 4.90 7.01 -9.48
CA THR A 8 4.68 6.50 -10.84
C THR A 8 3.29 5.90 -11.02
N THR A 9 2.79 5.16 -10.05
CA THR A 9 1.50 4.48 -10.11
C THR A 9 0.74 4.61 -8.81
N VAL A 10 -0.60 4.61 -8.91
CA VAL A 10 -1.50 4.46 -7.78
C VAL A 10 -2.14 3.08 -7.87
N LYS A 11 -2.06 2.33 -6.78
CA LYS A 11 -2.55 0.96 -6.70
C LYS A 11 -3.55 0.83 -5.56
N GLY A 12 -4.53 -0.04 -5.77
CA GLY A 12 -5.49 -0.33 -4.72
C GLY A 12 -5.83 -1.80 -4.68
N VAL A 13 -6.11 -2.30 -3.48
CA VAL A 13 -6.52 -3.68 -3.25
C VAL A 13 -7.68 -3.75 -2.28
N LEU A 14 -8.56 -4.72 -2.50
CA LEU A 14 -9.49 -5.19 -1.49
C LEU A 14 -8.95 -6.49 -0.92
N TYR A 15 -8.75 -6.50 0.40
CA TYR A 15 -8.22 -7.65 1.11
C TYR A 15 -9.25 -8.09 2.16
N ASP A 16 -9.58 -9.38 2.17
CA ASP A 16 -10.63 -9.91 3.04
C ASP A 16 -10.11 -10.48 4.36
N GLY A 17 -8.82 -10.31 4.64
CA GLY A 17 -8.17 -10.88 5.82
C GLY A 17 -7.36 -12.13 5.50
N GLN A 18 -7.55 -12.72 4.33
CA GLN A 18 -6.85 -13.92 3.89
C GLN A 18 -6.22 -13.77 2.51
N GLN A 19 -6.90 -13.11 1.60
CA GLN A 19 -6.42 -12.95 0.22
C GLN A 19 -6.91 -11.65 -0.39
N VAL A 20 -6.22 -11.22 -1.45
CA VAL A 20 -6.65 -10.10 -2.28
C VAL A 20 -7.80 -10.57 -3.17
N VAL A 21 -8.96 -9.91 -3.05
CA VAL A 21 -10.17 -10.28 -3.82
C VAL A 21 -10.35 -9.39 -5.04
N LYS A 22 -9.78 -8.21 -5.05
CA LYS A 22 -9.84 -7.29 -6.19
C LYS A 22 -8.68 -6.30 -6.12
N SER A 23 -8.15 -5.91 -7.27
CA SER A 23 -7.10 -4.90 -7.34
C SER A 23 -7.25 -4.03 -8.56
N THR A 24 -6.67 -2.83 -8.51
CA THR A 24 -6.60 -1.94 -9.65
C THR A 24 -5.32 -1.12 -9.58
N LEU A 25 -4.85 -0.65 -10.73
CA LEU A 25 -3.64 0.12 -10.85
C LEU A 25 -3.83 1.15 -11.96
N VAL A 26 -3.46 2.41 -11.69
CA VAL A 26 -3.48 3.49 -12.68
C VAL A 26 -2.19 4.28 -12.60
N PRO A 27 -1.75 4.93 -13.70
CA PRO A 27 -0.62 5.86 -13.63
C PRO A 27 -0.94 7.04 -12.72
N THR A 28 0.02 7.48 -11.92
CA THR A 28 -0.17 8.63 -11.03
C THR A 28 -0.38 9.92 -11.82
N SER A 29 0.37 10.10 -12.89
CA SER A 29 0.33 11.28 -13.76
C SER A 29 0.60 12.58 -12.96
N ALA A 30 0.13 13.73 -13.45
CA ALA A 30 0.30 15.03 -12.80
C ALA A 30 -0.77 15.31 -11.73
N ARG A 31 -1.70 14.39 -11.49
CA ARG A 31 -2.85 14.58 -10.58
C ARG A 31 -3.00 13.41 -9.60
N PRO A 32 -2.08 13.26 -8.65
CA PRO A 32 -2.12 12.12 -7.74
C PRO A 32 -3.40 12.06 -6.89
N ALA A 33 -3.91 13.18 -6.42
CA ALA A 33 -5.15 13.20 -5.65
C ALA A 33 -6.33 12.67 -6.45
N LEU A 34 -6.44 13.06 -7.72
CA LEU A 34 -7.50 12.59 -8.61
C LEU A 34 -7.38 11.08 -8.84
N ARG A 35 -6.16 10.59 -9.03
CA ARG A 35 -5.90 9.17 -9.23
C ARG A 35 -6.22 8.35 -7.98
N MET A 36 -5.92 8.89 -6.79
CA MET A 36 -6.30 8.25 -5.53
C MET A 36 -7.81 8.08 -5.40
N HIS A 37 -8.56 9.13 -5.71
CA HIS A 37 -10.03 9.07 -5.67
C HIS A 37 -10.58 8.11 -6.72
N GLU A 38 -9.98 8.08 -7.90
CA GLU A 38 -10.37 7.15 -8.96
C GLU A 38 -10.20 5.69 -8.53
N VAL A 39 -9.07 5.35 -7.91
CA VAL A 39 -8.82 4.00 -7.41
C VAL A 39 -9.76 3.67 -6.25
N TYR A 40 -9.95 4.61 -5.33
CA TYR A 40 -10.90 4.45 -4.23
C TYR A 40 -12.31 4.14 -4.76
N ASP A 41 -12.81 4.96 -5.69
CA ASP A 41 -14.15 4.80 -6.24
C ASP A 41 -14.31 3.46 -6.97
N ALA A 42 -13.25 2.97 -7.60
CA ALA A 42 -13.28 1.68 -8.30
C ALA A 42 -13.41 0.49 -7.35
N LEU A 43 -12.99 0.64 -6.10
CA LEU A 43 -12.90 -0.47 -5.14
C LEU A 43 -13.89 -0.38 -3.99
N ILE A 44 -14.43 0.81 -3.68
CA ILE A 44 -15.28 0.97 -2.50
C ILE A 44 -16.57 0.14 -2.63
N CYS A 45 -16.95 -0.52 -1.56
CA CYS A 45 -18.17 -1.30 -1.48
C CYS A 45 -18.61 -1.37 -0.02
N PRO A 46 -19.87 -1.79 0.27
CA PRO A 46 -20.38 -1.81 1.65
C PRO A 46 -19.59 -2.70 2.62
N GLU A 47 -18.89 -3.69 2.10
CA GLU A 47 -18.10 -4.63 2.93
C GLU A 47 -16.78 -4.05 3.39
N VAL A 48 -16.35 -2.90 2.86
CA VAL A 48 -15.07 -2.28 3.27
C VAL A 48 -15.20 -1.74 4.69
N ALA A 49 -14.46 -2.35 5.61
CA ALA A 49 -14.45 -1.96 7.02
C ALA A 49 -13.43 -0.89 7.32
N GLN A 50 -12.32 -0.85 6.58
CA GLN A 50 -11.22 0.07 6.84
C GLN A 50 -10.51 0.44 5.54
N VAL A 51 -10.08 1.68 5.44
CA VAL A 51 -9.28 2.20 4.30
C VAL A 51 -7.93 2.65 4.84
N VAL A 52 -6.87 2.05 4.32
CA VAL A 52 -5.48 2.34 4.71
C VAL A 52 -4.72 2.85 3.49
N THR A 53 -4.01 3.95 3.65
CA THR A 53 -3.23 4.53 2.56
C THR A 53 -1.74 4.53 2.90
N THR A 54 -0.93 4.47 1.86
CA THR A 54 0.53 4.55 1.95
C THR A 54 1.10 5.29 0.74
N GLY A 55 2.40 5.50 0.72
CA GLY A 55 3.10 6.21 -0.36
C GLY A 55 3.20 7.70 -0.11
N TYR A 56 3.84 8.41 -1.03
CA TYR A 56 3.99 9.87 -0.93
C TYR A 56 2.64 10.58 -0.86
N GLY A 57 1.65 10.07 -1.58
CA GLY A 57 0.32 10.66 -1.63
C GLY A 57 -0.65 10.13 -0.60
N ARG A 58 -0.18 9.46 0.45
CA ARG A 58 -1.07 8.85 1.45
C ARG A 58 -1.98 9.84 2.17
N ASP A 59 -1.60 11.11 2.20
CA ASP A 59 -2.39 12.15 2.85
C ASP A 59 -3.43 12.79 1.92
N LEU A 60 -3.45 12.40 0.63
CA LEU A 60 -4.33 13.00 -0.36
C LEU A 60 -5.77 12.45 -0.32
N LEU A 61 -6.00 11.34 0.35
CA LEU A 61 -7.33 10.78 0.51
C LEU A 61 -7.87 11.12 1.91
N GLU A 62 -8.86 11.98 1.96
CA GLU A 62 -9.39 12.52 3.22
C GLU A 62 -10.07 11.48 4.08
N ASN A 63 -10.74 10.53 3.47
CA ASN A 63 -11.51 9.50 4.18
C ASN A 63 -10.73 8.21 4.43
N ALA A 64 -9.40 8.29 4.43
CA ALA A 64 -8.58 7.18 4.90
C ALA A 64 -8.69 7.05 6.41
N ASP A 65 -8.86 5.81 6.89
CA ASP A 65 -8.92 5.53 8.33
C ASP A 65 -7.53 5.54 8.96
N ARG A 66 -6.52 5.09 8.20
CA ARG A 66 -5.13 5.07 8.65
C ARG A 66 -4.19 5.40 7.50
N ARG A 67 -3.08 6.03 7.86
CA ARG A 67 -1.99 6.31 6.94
C ARG A 67 -0.73 5.64 7.48
N VAL A 68 -0.11 4.79 6.66
CA VAL A 68 1.00 3.92 7.08
C VAL A 68 2.18 4.16 6.16
N THR A 69 3.39 4.11 6.70
CA THR A 69 4.59 4.31 5.88
C THR A 69 4.82 3.14 4.92
N GLU A 70 5.46 3.42 3.80
CA GLU A 70 5.77 2.42 2.77
C GLU A 70 6.59 1.26 3.32
N ILE A 71 7.56 1.55 4.17
CA ILE A 71 8.43 0.52 4.76
C ILE A 71 7.59 -0.52 5.50
N THR A 72 6.64 -0.07 6.33
CA THR A 72 5.76 -0.96 7.08
C THR A 72 4.91 -1.81 6.13
N CYS A 73 4.35 -1.19 5.10
CA CYS A 73 3.51 -1.90 4.12
C CYS A 73 4.33 -2.93 3.34
N HIS A 74 5.53 -2.59 2.90
CA HIS A 74 6.38 -3.52 2.15
C HIS A 74 6.81 -4.69 3.02
N ALA A 75 7.12 -4.47 4.29
CA ALA A 75 7.45 -5.54 5.21
C ALA A 75 6.28 -6.52 5.39
N ARG A 76 5.06 -6.01 5.55
CA ARG A 76 3.85 -6.83 5.68
C ARG A 76 3.56 -7.59 4.39
N GLY A 77 3.68 -6.93 3.25
CA GLY A 77 3.46 -7.55 1.95
C GLY A 77 4.46 -8.66 1.65
N ALA A 78 5.72 -8.43 1.96
CA ALA A 78 6.76 -9.46 1.80
C ALA A 78 6.50 -10.68 2.69
N ALA A 79 6.09 -10.46 3.94
CA ALA A 79 5.73 -11.55 4.85
C ALA A 79 4.52 -12.35 4.33
N TYR A 80 3.54 -11.67 3.78
CA TYR A 80 2.35 -12.30 3.19
C TYR A 80 2.71 -13.20 1.99
N LEU A 81 3.59 -12.71 1.12
CA LEU A 81 3.95 -13.41 -0.12
C LEU A 81 5.02 -14.49 0.07
N CYS A 82 6.00 -14.24 0.93
CA CYS A 82 7.21 -15.04 1.05
C CYS A 82 7.37 -15.73 2.40
N GLY A 83 6.55 -15.39 3.38
CA GLY A 83 6.70 -15.85 4.75
C GLY A 83 7.77 -15.06 5.51
N PRO A 84 8.16 -15.50 6.72
CA PRO A 84 9.13 -14.79 7.54
C PRO A 84 10.44 -14.55 6.82
N ALA A 85 11.00 -13.35 6.95
CA ALA A 85 12.27 -12.98 6.34
C ALA A 85 13.06 -12.07 7.29
N GLY A 86 14.38 -12.10 7.18
CA GLY A 86 15.28 -11.30 8.00
C GLY A 86 15.56 -9.92 7.42
N GLY A 87 15.36 -9.73 6.12
CA GLY A 87 15.61 -8.46 5.47
C GLY A 87 14.83 -8.28 4.19
N LEU A 88 14.71 -7.06 3.76
CA LEU A 88 13.99 -6.66 2.57
C LEU A 88 14.76 -5.56 1.86
N ILE A 89 14.90 -5.68 0.55
CA ILE A 89 15.43 -4.62 -0.31
C ILE A 89 14.25 -4.10 -1.13
N ASP A 90 13.96 -2.83 -0.99
CA ASP A 90 12.87 -2.17 -1.68
C ASP A 90 13.44 -1.21 -2.72
N ILE A 91 13.11 -1.44 -3.98
CA ILE A 91 13.55 -0.62 -5.10
C ILE A 91 12.33 0.00 -5.75
N GLY A 92 12.16 1.30 -5.56
CA GLY A 92 11.03 2.05 -6.12
C GLY A 92 11.43 2.87 -7.34
N GLY A 93 10.49 3.62 -7.87
CA GLY A 93 10.71 4.47 -9.04
C GLY A 93 11.67 5.62 -8.79
N GLN A 94 11.85 6.06 -7.56
CA GLN A 94 12.74 7.17 -7.19
C GLN A 94 13.67 6.83 -6.04
N ASP A 95 13.49 5.68 -5.39
CA ASP A 95 14.10 5.43 -4.10
C ASP A 95 14.41 3.95 -3.92
N SER A 96 15.42 3.64 -3.12
CA SER A 96 15.76 2.27 -2.75
C SER A 96 16.01 2.21 -1.25
N LYS A 97 15.52 1.17 -0.59
CA LYS A 97 15.63 1.00 0.86
C LYS A 97 16.04 -0.42 1.20
N VAL A 98 16.84 -0.55 2.26
CA VAL A 98 17.14 -1.84 2.87
C VAL A 98 16.48 -1.83 4.25
N VAL A 99 15.66 -2.84 4.52
CA VAL A 99 14.87 -2.92 5.73
C VAL A 99 15.16 -4.23 6.45
N GLN A 100 15.44 -4.16 7.75
CA GLN A 100 15.53 -5.35 8.60
C GLN A 100 14.14 -5.70 9.12
N LEU A 101 13.81 -6.99 9.09
CA LEU A 101 12.51 -7.49 9.50
C LEU A 101 12.65 -8.30 10.80
N ASP A 102 11.59 -8.29 11.60
CA ASP A 102 11.57 -8.98 12.90
C ASP A 102 11.17 -10.46 12.82
N GLY A 103 10.94 -10.96 11.61
CA GLY A 103 10.51 -12.34 11.39
C GLY A 103 9.00 -12.56 11.52
N ASN A 104 8.26 -11.56 11.96
CA ASN A 104 6.80 -11.62 12.12
C ASN A 104 6.06 -10.69 11.17
N GLY A 105 6.73 -10.23 10.13
CA GLY A 105 6.17 -9.30 9.16
C GLY A 105 6.27 -7.83 9.57
N GLY A 106 6.96 -7.53 10.67
CA GLY A 106 7.23 -6.17 11.12
C GLY A 106 8.63 -5.70 10.76
N VAL A 107 8.88 -4.41 10.94
CA VAL A 107 10.18 -3.79 10.71
C VAL A 107 10.98 -3.81 12.01
N LYS A 108 12.23 -4.26 11.92
CA LYS A 108 13.15 -4.24 13.03
C LYS A 108 13.95 -2.93 13.00
N ASP A 109 14.11 -2.33 14.14
CA ASP A 109 14.88 -1.09 14.29
C ASP A 109 16.37 -1.30 14.04
#